data_32773667e45a6727baa428369aba40af
#
_entry.id   32773667e45a6727baa428369aba40af
#
_cell.length_a   1.000
_cell.length_b   1.000
_cell.length_c   1.000
_cell.angle_alpha   90.00
_cell.angle_beta   90.00
_cell.angle_gamma   90.00
#
_symmetry.space_group_name_H-M   'P 1'
#
loop_
_entity.id
_entity.type
_entity.pdbx_description
1 polymer ?
#
loop_
_entity_poly.entity_id
_entity_poly.type
_entity_poly.pdbx_seq_one_letter_code
_entity_poly.pdbx_strand_id
1 'polypeptide(L)'
;MRAEILCVGTELLLGDIVNTNAAYIAKELAAIGVNVYHQAVVGDNAQRLREQLERSFSQCDLVVLTGGLGPTYDDLTKETVAELFGREMEFNQEAYDGILRRFLHSDRQMTENNRKQAYLPVGAVPLQNQNGTAPGLILEDEREHRTAVLLPGPPREMEPMFSNQVVPYLKEKTHSTLVSHSIHIFGLGESYVESCLHDFM
;
A
#
# COMPACT_ATOMS: atom_id res chain seq x y z
N MET A 1 -5.40 13.60 -7.41
CA MET A 1 -5.34 12.12 -7.27
C MET A 1 -6.13 11.71 -6.04
N ARG A 2 -7.07 10.79 -6.21
CA ARG A 2 -7.90 10.23 -5.13
C ARG A 2 -7.38 8.86 -4.80
N ALA A 3 -7.18 8.58 -3.53
CA ALA A 3 -6.62 7.32 -3.06
C ALA A 3 -7.54 6.60 -2.07
N GLU A 4 -7.45 5.28 -2.06
CA GLU A 4 -7.95 4.40 -1.01
C GLU A 4 -6.79 3.58 -0.46
N ILE A 5 -6.81 3.30 0.85
CA ILE A 5 -5.86 2.41 1.51
C ILE A 5 -6.60 1.11 1.82
N LEU A 6 -6.05 -0.01 1.33
CA LEU A 6 -6.64 -1.33 1.50
C LEU A 6 -5.67 -2.26 2.23
N CYS A 7 -6.00 -2.61 3.47
CA CYS A 7 -5.19 -3.51 4.27
C CYS A 7 -5.74 -4.94 4.14
N VAL A 8 -4.86 -5.89 3.82
CA VAL A 8 -5.17 -7.30 3.64
C VAL A 8 -4.58 -8.07 4.80
N GLY A 9 -5.42 -8.77 5.55
CA GLY A 9 -5.03 -9.60 6.68
C GLY A 9 -6.23 -9.92 7.57
N THR A 10 -6.43 -11.20 7.83
CA THR A 10 -7.52 -11.68 8.66
C THR A 10 -7.34 -11.26 10.12
N GLU A 11 -6.10 -11.16 10.61
CA GLU A 11 -5.75 -10.72 11.96
C GLU A 11 -6.18 -9.26 12.24
N LEU A 12 -6.24 -8.43 11.18
CA LEU A 12 -6.75 -7.06 11.28
C LEU A 12 -8.27 -7.05 11.53
N LEU A 13 -9.01 -7.95 10.85
CA LEU A 13 -10.46 -8.07 11.03
C LEU A 13 -10.83 -8.66 12.39
N LEU A 14 -10.01 -9.57 12.92
CA LEU A 14 -10.20 -10.18 14.24
C LEU A 14 -9.84 -9.21 15.38
N GLY A 15 -9.10 -8.13 15.06
CA GLY A 15 -8.65 -7.18 16.07
C GLY A 15 -7.43 -7.65 16.86
N ASP A 16 -6.73 -8.68 16.38
CA ASP A 16 -5.52 -9.20 17.01
C ASP A 16 -4.37 -8.20 16.95
N ILE A 17 -4.36 -7.34 15.92
CA ILE A 17 -3.38 -6.28 15.75
C ILE A 17 -4.07 -4.96 15.38
N VAL A 18 -3.43 -3.84 15.76
CA VAL A 18 -3.86 -2.49 15.37
C VAL A 18 -3.36 -2.17 13.96
N ASN A 19 -4.22 -1.63 13.10
CA ASN A 19 -3.88 -1.21 11.76
C ASN A 19 -3.07 0.10 11.77
N THR A 20 -1.78 0.01 12.08
CA THR A 20 -0.86 1.16 12.05
C THR A 20 -0.43 1.53 10.64
N ASN A 21 -0.43 0.58 9.70
CA ASN A 21 -0.05 0.81 8.31
C ASN A 21 -0.96 1.84 7.64
N ALA A 22 -2.27 1.70 7.81
CA ALA A 22 -3.22 2.65 7.22
C ALA A 22 -3.01 4.07 7.73
N ALA A 23 -2.75 4.24 9.03
CA ALA A 23 -2.48 5.54 9.63
C ALA A 23 -1.18 6.16 9.09
N TYR A 24 -0.12 5.36 8.96
CA TYR A 24 1.16 5.80 8.40
C TYR A 24 1.00 6.24 6.94
N ILE A 25 0.44 5.37 6.09
CA ILE A 25 0.25 5.64 4.66
C ILE A 25 -0.62 6.89 4.45
N ALA A 26 -1.72 7.03 5.21
CA ALA A 26 -2.60 8.20 5.11
C ALA A 26 -1.87 9.52 5.41
N LYS A 27 -1.02 9.53 6.44
CA LYS A 27 -0.21 10.69 6.81
C LYS A 27 0.79 11.07 5.70
N GLU A 28 1.49 10.08 5.15
CA GLU A 28 2.46 10.30 4.09
C GLU A 28 1.80 10.75 2.77
N LEU A 29 0.65 10.17 2.40
CA LEU A 29 -0.14 10.57 1.23
C LEU A 29 -0.65 12.01 1.38
N ALA A 30 -1.16 12.38 2.55
CA ALA A 30 -1.60 13.75 2.82
C ALA A 30 -0.46 14.75 2.67
N ALA A 31 0.75 14.43 3.13
CA ALA A 31 1.93 15.30 3.02
C ALA A 31 2.33 15.61 1.56
N ILE A 32 1.97 14.74 0.61
CA ILE A 32 2.23 14.94 -0.82
C ILE A 32 0.99 15.36 -1.62
N GLY A 33 -0.09 15.76 -0.94
CA GLY A 33 -1.30 16.28 -1.59
C GLY A 33 -2.18 15.21 -2.27
N VAL A 34 -2.05 13.94 -1.87
CA VAL A 34 -2.94 12.85 -2.30
C VAL A 34 -4.09 12.72 -1.33
N ASN A 35 -5.32 12.83 -1.82
CA ASN A 35 -6.51 12.78 -0.99
C ASN A 35 -6.93 11.32 -0.74
N VAL A 36 -6.93 10.91 0.53
CA VAL A 36 -7.45 9.62 0.97
C VAL A 36 -8.88 9.81 1.45
N TYR A 37 -9.84 9.17 0.77
CA TYR A 37 -11.26 9.26 1.14
C TYR A 37 -11.76 8.03 1.88
N HIS A 38 -11.14 6.86 1.64
CA HIS A 38 -11.55 5.61 2.25
C HIS A 38 -10.34 4.81 2.72
N GLN A 39 -10.55 4.06 3.79
CA GLN A 39 -9.66 3.01 4.26
C GLN A 39 -10.50 1.77 4.47
N ALA A 40 -10.06 0.64 3.97
CA ALA A 40 -10.75 -0.64 4.11
C ALA A 40 -9.80 -1.73 4.61
N VAL A 41 -10.38 -2.75 5.23
CA VAL A 41 -9.68 -3.97 5.63
C VAL A 41 -10.41 -5.17 5.03
N VAL A 42 -9.66 -6.08 4.42
CA VAL A 42 -10.18 -7.32 3.85
C VAL A 42 -9.36 -8.49 4.40
N GLY A 43 -10.00 -9.58 4.77
CA GLY A 43 -9.30 -10.82 5.14
C GLY A 43 -8.70 -11.51 3.91
N ASP A 44 -7.84 -12.50 4.16
CA ASP A 44 -7.10 -13.26 3.16
C ASP A 44 -8.02 -14.15 2.31
N ASN A 45 -8.73 -13.52 1.38
CA ASN A 45 -9.66 -14.18 0.47
C ASN A 45 -9.69 -13.45 -0.87
N ALA A 46 -9.32 -14.13 -1.94
CA ALA A 46 -9.18 -13.56 -3.29
C ALA A 46 -10.47 -12.91 -3.81
N GLN A 47 -11.63 -13.56 -3.63
CA GLN A 47 -12.90 -13.04 -4.13
C GLN A 47 -13.30 -11.74 -3.41
N ARG A 48 -13.22 -11.70 -2.09
CA ARG A 48 -13.52 -10.50 -1.31
C ARG A 48 -12.55 -9.36 -1.61
N LEU A 49 -11.28 -9.68 -1.78
CA LEU A 49 -10.26 -8.72 -2.18
C LEU A 49 -10.58 -8.14 -3.57
N ARG A 50 -10.93 -8.99 -4.54
CA ARG A 50 -11.33 -8.56 -5.87
C ARG A 50 -12.55 -7.64 -5.85
N GLU A 51 -13.63 -8.03 -5.17
CA GLU A 51 -14.85 -7.22 -5.02
C GLU A 51 -14.54 -5.84 -4.40
N GLN A 52 -13.68 -5.81 -3.37
CA GLN A 52 -13.26 -4.55 -2.78
C GLN A 52 -12.43 -3.69 -3.74
N LEU A 53 -11.52 -4.30 -4.48
CA LEU A 53 -10.69 -3.58 -5.47
C LEU A 53 -11.54 -2.99 -6.61
N GLU A 54 -12.50 -3.73 -7.14
CA GLU A 54 -13.45 -3.24 -8.15
C GLU A 54 -14.23 -2.02 -7.62
N ARG A 55 -14.69 -2.08 -6.37
CA ARG A 55 -15.35 -0.97 -5.69
C ARG A 55 -14.40 0.22 -5.50
N SER A 56 -13.19 -0.02 -5.02
CA SER A 56 -12.18 1.03 -4.78
C SER A 56 -11.85 1.76 -6.08
N PHE A 57 -11.55 1.04 -7.17
CA PHE A 57 -11.23 1.63 -8.45
C PHE A 57 -12.43 2.28 -9.18
N SER A 58 -13.66 2.04 -8.75
CA SER A 58 -14.81 2.81 -9.23
C SER A 58 -14.84 4.24 -8.67
N GLN A 59 -14.08 4.54 -7.62
CA GLN A 59 -14.11 5.81 -6.90
C GLN A 59 -12.74 6.50 -6.80
N CYS A 60 -11.65 5.73 -6.94
CA CYS A 60 -10.28 6.18 -6.71
C CYS A 60 -9.38 5.89 -7.91
N ASP A 61 -8.38 6.74 -8.11
CA ASP A 61 -7.36 6.60 -9.16
C ASP A 61 -6.16 5.76 -8.65
N LEU A 62 -5.97 5.73 -7.32
CA LEU A 62 -4.89 5.04 -6.64
C LEU A 62 -5.45 4.14 -5.52
N VAL A 63 -5.03 2.90 -5.49
CA VAL A 63 -5.24 2.01 -4.34
C VAL A 63 -3.89 1.57 -3.79
N VAL A 64 -3.63 1.87 -2.51
CA VAL A 64 -2.44 1.42 -1.81
C VAL A 64 -2.80 0.22 -0.95
N LEU A 65 -2.28 -0.94 -1.33
CA LEU A 65 -2.51 -2.20 -0.62
C LEU A 65 -1.34 -2.50 0.33
N THR A 66 -1.61 -3.09 1.48
CA THR A 66 -0.60 -3.62 2.39
C THR A 66 -1.04 -4.97 2.93
N GLY A 67 -0.16 -5.98 2.85
CA GLY A 67 -0.41 -7.36 3.24
C GLY A 67 -0.64 -8.32 2.06
N GLY A 68 -0.61 -9.63 2.35
CA GLY A 68 -0.84 -10.71 1.39
C GLY A 68 0.22 -10.85 0.29
N LEU A 69 1.48 -10.44 0.56
CA LEU A 69 2.63 -10.58 -0.35
C LEU A 69 3.64 -11.66 0.10
N GLY A 70 3.35 -12.37 1.16
CA GLY A 70 4.19 -13.44 1.68
C GLY A 70 4.30 -14.64 0.75
N PRO A 71 5.02 -15.69 1.20
CA PRO A 71 5.23 -16.90 0.41
C PRO A 71 4.15 -17.96 0.62
N THR A 72 3.15 -17.71 1.48
CA THR A 72 2.15 -18.72 1.84
C THR A 72 1.03 -18.84 0.81
N TYR A 73 0.20 -19.85 0.92
CA TYR A 73 -0.85 -20.11 -0.08
C TYR A 73 -2.01 -19.11 -0.03
N ASP A 74 -2.18 -18.47 1.11
CA ASP A 74 -3.18 -17.44 1.40
C ASP A 74 -2.71 -16.01 1.04
N ASP A 75 -1.42 -15.84 0.70
CA ASP A 75 -0.88 -14.61 0.14
C ASP A 75 -1.27 -14.50 -1.35
N LEU A 76 -2.40 -13.86 -1.63
CA LEU A 76 -3.02 -13.82 -2.96
C LEU A 76 -3.16 -12.39 -3.52
N THR A 77 -2.60 -11.40 -2.85
CA THR A 77 -2.81 -9.98 -3.21
C THR A 77 -2.28 -9.66 -4.61
N LYS A 78 -1.08 -10.14 -4.96
CA LYS A 78 -0.47 -9.89 -6.28
C LYS A 78 -1.28 -10.51 -7.41
N GLU A 79 -1.64 -11.77 -7.25
CA GLU A 79 -2.40 -12.54 -8.23
C GLU A 79 -3.79 -11.93 -8.47
N THR A 80 -4.46 -11.52 -7.39
CA THR A 80 -5.79 -10.88 -7.48
C THR A 80 -5.72 -9.53 -8.21
N VAL A 81 -4.70 -8.72 -7.92
CA VAL A 81 -4.50 -7.43 -8.61
C VAL A 81 -4.10 -7.66 -10.07
N ALA A 82 -3.21 -8.63 -10.36
CA ALA A 82 -2.83 -8.98 -11.72
C ALA A 82 -4.05 -9.39 -12.57
N GLU A 83 -4.91 -10.25 -12.02
CA GLU A 83 -6.15 -10.69 -12.69
C GLU A 83 -7.08 -9.51 -12.97
N LEU A 84 -7.29 -8.61 -12.00
CA LEU A 84 -8.13 -7.43 -12.16
C LEU A 84 -7.61 -6.47 -13.25
N PHE A 85 -6.29 -6.37 -13.39
CA PHE A 85 -5.62 -5.53 -14.40
C PHE A 85 -5.42 -6.27 -15.73
N GLY A 86 -5.86 -7.54 -15.84
CA GLY A 86 -5.68 -8.35 -17.05
C GLY A 86 -4.21 -8.59 -17.39
N ARG A 87 -3.37 -8.75 -16.36
CA ARG A 87 -1.92 -8.98 -16.50
C ARG A 87 -1.57 -10.42 -16.14
N GLU A 88 -0.72 -11.02 -16.95
CA GLU A 88 -0.10 -12.31 -16.63
C GLU A 88 1.00 -12.12 -15.58
N MET A 89 1.26 -13.19 -14.82
CA MET A 89 2.37 -13.23 -13.87
C MET A 89 3.62 -13.75 -14.55
N GLU A 90 4.72 -13.00 -14.47
CA GLU A 90 6.01 -13.43 -15.03
C GLU A 90 7.10 -13.45 -13.95
N PHE A 91 8.11 -14.32 -14.17
CA PHE A 91 9.26 -14.37 -13.27
C PHE A 91 10.15 -13.15 -13.46
N ASN A 92 10.38 -12.41 -12.37
CA ASN A 92 11.21 -11.22 -12.36
C ASN A 92 12.56 -11.53 -11.70
N GLN A 93 13.63 -11.47 -12.48
CA GLN A 93 14.98 -11.81 -12.02
C GLN A 93 15.49 -10.82 -10.97
N GLU A 94 15.21 -9.54 -11.10
CA GLU A 94 15.63 -8.50 -10.12
C GLU A 94 14.98 -8.73 -8.75
N ALA A 95 13.68 -9.01 -8.72
CA ALA A 95 12.96 -9.37 -7.52
C ALA A 95 13.54 -10.64 -6.88
N TYR A 96 13.84 -11.66 -7.68
CA TYR A 96 14.45 -12.90 -7.21
C TYR A 96 15.83 -12.68 -6.61
N ASP A 97 16.68 -11.88 -7.26
CA ASP A 97 18.01 -11.53 -6.76
C ASP A 97 17.93 -10.75 -5.43
N GLY A 98 16.89 -9.92 -5.26
CA GLY A 98 16.58 -9.26 -4.01
C GLY A 98 16.28 -10.25 -2.87
N ILE A 99 15.45 -11.25 -3.17
CA ILE A 99 15.13 -12.33 -2.23
C ILE A 99 16.39 -13.13 -1.88
N LEU A 100 17.18 -13.53 -2.87
CA LEU A 100 18.44 -14.25 -2.64
C LEU A 100 19.40 -13.49 -1.74
N ARG A 101 19.62 -12.18 -1.99
CA ARG A 101 20.47 -11.33 -1.15
C ARG A 101 20.02 -11.37 0.32
N ARG A 102 18.71 -11.39 0.56
CA ARG A 102 18.17 -11.45 1.93
C ARG A 102 18.50 -12.76 2.63
N PHE A 103 18.44 -13.88 1.91
CA PHE A 103 18.79 -15.19 2.47
C PHE A 103 20.32 -15.37 2.67
N LEU A 104 21.15 -14.77 1.81
CA LEU A 104 22.61 -14.82 1.98
C LEU A 104 23.10 -14.17 3.28
N HIS A 105 22.33 -13.23 3.83
CA HIS A 105 22.63 -12.54 5.09
C HIS A 105 21.83 -13.06 6.29
N SER A 106 21.22 -14.23 6.15
CA SER A 106 20.43 -14.87 7.22
C SER A 106 20.81 -16.34 7.34
N ASP A 107 20.68 -16.90 8.55
CA ASP A 107 20.86 -18.34 8.79
C ASP A 107 19.66 -19.18 8.31
N ARG A 108 18.72 -18.57 7.58
CA ARG A 108 17.52 -19.23 7.08
C ARG A 108 17.73 -19.79 5.69
N GLN A 109 17.22 -21.00 5.45
CA GLN A 109 17.23 -21.58 4.12
C GLN A 109 16.03 -21.07 3.31
N MET A 110 16.30 -20.71 2.05
CA MET A 110 15.26 -20.36 1.10
C MET A 110 14.45 -21.62 0.74
N THR A 111 13.13 -21.51 0.72
CA THR A 111 12.21 -22.57 0.31
C THR A 111 11.66 -22.29 -1.09
N GLU A 112 11.10 -23.32 -1.75
CA GLU A 112 10.44 -23.18 -3.07
C GLU A 112 9.34 -22.09 -3.04
N ASN A 113 8.63 -21.98 -1.91
CA ASN A 113 7.57 -20.99 -1.74
C ASN A 113 8.09 -19.54 -1.86
N ASN A 114 9.34 -19.29 -1.45
CA ASN A 114 9.91 -17.94 -1.59
C ASN A 114 10.11 -17.55 -3.07
N ARG A 115 10.28 -18.52 -3.95
CA ARG A 115 10.37 -18.27 -5.40
C ARG A 115 9.08 -17.68 -5.97
N LYS A 116 7.91 -18.05 -5.41
CA LYS A 116 6.61 -17.46 -5.77
C LYS A 116 6.62 -15.94 -5.62
N GLN A 117 7.35 -15.41 -4.64
CA GLN A 117 7.42 -13.97 -4.40
C GLN A 117 8.10 -13.19 -5.56
N ALA A 118 8.92 -13.87 -6.38
CA ALA A 118 9.57 -13.28 -7.55
C ALA A 118 8.70 -13.21 -8.80
N TYR A 119 7.50 -13.82 -8.80
CA TYR A 119 6.55 -13.63 -9.88
C TYR A 119 5.80 -12.33 -9.67
N LEU A 120 5.87 -11.44 -10.65
CA LEU A 120 5.22 -10.15 -10.65
C LEU A 120 4.30 -10.00 -11.87
N PRO A 121 3.25 -9.17 -11.80
CA PRO A 121 2.43 -8.87 -12.97
C PRO A 121 3.26 -8.22 -14.08
N VAL A 122 3.02 -8.60 -15.32
CA VAL A 122 3.68 -7.99 -16.50
C VAL A 122 3.49 -6.48 -16.50
N GLY A 123 4.59 -5.75 -16.61
CA GLY A 123 4.61 -4.28 -16.59
C GLY A 123 4.61 -3.67 -15.18
N ALA A 124 4.66 -4.48 -14.13
CA ALA A 124 4.84 -3.96 -12.77
C ALA A 124 6.26 -3.43 -12.54
N VAL A 125 6.37 -2.34 -11.80
CA VAL A 125 7.63 -1.80 -11.30
C VAL A 125 7.91 -2.42 -9.93
N PRO A 126 8.96 -3.25 -9.77
CA PRO A 126 9.29 -3.86 -8.49
C PRO A 126 9.81 -2.82 -7.48
N LEU A 127 9.39 -2.95 -6.23
CA LEU A 127 9.89 -2.17 -5.11
C LEU A 127 10.78 -3.07 -4.24
N GLN A 128 12.00 -2.60 -3.98
CA GLN A 128 12.99 -3.35 -3.22
C GLN A 128 12.65 -3.40 -1.73
N ASN A 129 12.62 -4.60 -1.17
CA ASN A 129 12.43 -4.80 0.26
C ASN A 129 13.78 -5.02 0.95
N GLN A 130 14.24 -4.03 1.71
CA GLN A 130 15.51 -4.11 2.44
C GLN A 130 15.39 -4.88 3.76
N ASN A 131 14.17 -5.05 4.28
CA ASN A 131 13.93 -5.61 5.62
C ASN A 131 13.22 -6.96 5.61
N GLY A 132 12.77 -7.43 4.45
CA GLY A 132 12.05 -8.69 4.26
C GLY A 132 12.34 -9.36 2.92
N THR A 133 11.58 -10.40 2.60
CA THR A 133 11.72 -11.15 1.33
C THR A 133 10.69 -10.78 0.28
N ALA A 134 9.51 -10.28 0.70
CA ALA A 134 8.44 -9.95 -0.22
C ALA A 134 8.73 -8.61 -0.93
N PRO A 135 9.00 -8.58 -2.25
CA PRO A 135 9.06 -7.33 -2.97
C PRO A 135 7.68 -6.67 -2.97
N GLY A 136 7.66 -5.34 -2.86
CA GLY A 136 6.47 -4.58 -3.23
C GLY A 136 6.42 -4.39 -4.74
N LEU A 137 5.38 -3.74 -5.23
CA LEU A 137 5.28 -3.39 -6.64
C LEU A 137 4.33 -2.21 -6.86
N ILE A 138 4.51 -1.54 -8.00
CA ILE A 138 3.57 -0.58 -8.56
C ILE A 138 3.08 -1.13 -9.89
N LEU A 139 1.77 -1.17 -10.09
CA LEU A 139 1.14 -1.58 -11.33
C LEU A 139 0.20 -0.48 -11.82
N GLU A 140 0.40 -0.07 -13.06
CA GLU A 140 -0.41 0.95 -13.71
C GLU A 140 -1.26 0.38 -14.85
N ASP A 141 -2.45 0.90 -14.98
CA ASP A 141 -3.28 0.77 -16.16
C ASP A 141 -3.62 2.17 -16.69
N GLU A 142 -2.83 2.60 -17.69
CA GLU A 142 -2.98 3.93 -18.29
C GLU A 142 -4.35 4.12 -18.97
N ARG A 143 -4.95 3.02 -19.48
CA ARG A 143 -6.24 3.09 -20.20
C ARG A 143 -7.38 3.39 -19.26
N GLU A 144 -7.36 2.78 -18.09
CA GLU A 144 -8.38 2.95 -17.06
C GLU A 144 -7.99 4.01 -16.02
N HIS A 145 -6.81 4.64 -16.18
CA HIS A 145 -6.26 5.61 -15.23
C HIS A 145 -6.21 5.08 -13.78
N ARG A 146 -5.79 3.82 -13.62
CA ARG A 146 -5.71 3.14 -12.33
C ARG A 146 -4.27 2.83 -11.96
N THR A 147 -3.94 3.03 -10.69
CA THR A 147 -2.64 2.65 -10.12
C THR A 147 -2.86 1.82 -8.86
N ALA A 148 -2.25 0.64 -8.81
CA ALA A 148 -2.15 -0.18 -7.62
C ALA A 148 -0.73 -0.15 -7.08
N VAL A 149 -0.57 0.13 -5.78
CA VAL A 149 0.70 0.02 -5.06
C VAL A 149 0.55 -1.10 -4.04
N LEU A 150 1.39 -2.13 -4.13
CA LEU A 150 1.33 -3.28 -3.25
C LEU A 150 2.56 -3.30 -2.34
N LEU A 151 2.32 -3.41 -1.05
CA LEU A 151 3.34 -3.33 0.00
C LEU A 151 3.21 -4.51 0.96
N PRO A 152 4.33 -4.96 1.58
CA PRO A 152 4.27 -6.00 2.61
C PRO A 152 3.47 -5.56 3.85
N GLY A 153 2.99 -6.55 4.62
CA GLY A 153 2.22 -6.30 5.85
C GLY A 153 3.03 -5.76 7.02
N PRO A 154 4.23 -6.29 7.34
CA PRO A 154 4.99 -5.83 8.49
C PRO A 154 5.41 -4.35 8.37
N PRO A 155 5.11 -3.48 9.36
CA PRO A 155 5.43 -2.04 9.31
C PRO A 155 6.91 -1.76 9.03
N ARG A 156 7.81 -2.52 9.65
CA ARG A 156 9.27 -2.39 9.44
C ARG A 156 9.72 -2.60 7.98
N GLU A 157 8.92 -3.28 7.17
CA GLU A 157 9.17 -3.53 5.74
C GLU A 157 8.44 -2.48 4.90
N MET A 158 7.17 -2.24 5.23
CA MET A 158 6.27 -1.35 4.51
C MET A 158 6.68 0.12 4.59
N GLU A 159 6.95 0.64 5.79
CA GLU A 159 7.23 2.07 6.00
C GLU A 159 8.43 2.58 5.19
N PRO A 160 9.63 1.94 5.26
CA PRO A 160 10.77 2.40 4.46
C PRO A 160 10.57 2.20 2.96
N MET A 161 9.84 1.16 2.54
CA MET A 161 9.51 0.95 1.14
C MET A 161 8.58 2.05 0.63
N PHE A 162 7.55 2.40 1.40
CA PHE A 162 6.62 3.47 1.07
C PHE A 162 7.34 4.82 0.97
N SER A 163 8.07 5.23 2.03
CA SER A 163 8.70 6.54 2.08
C SER A 163 9.80 6.73 1.05
N ASN A 164 10.61 5.68 0.78
CA ASN A 164 11.80 5.81 -0.07
C ASN A 164 11.53 5.53 -1.55
N GLN A 165 10.46 4.81 -1.90
CA GLN A 165 10.20 4.39 -3.28
C GLN A 165 8.82 4.85 -3.77
N VAL A 166 7.74 4.70 -2.97
CA VAL A 166 6.39 5.07 -3.39
C VAL A 166 6.17 6.59 -3.33
N VAL A 167 6.60 7.24 -2.24
CA VAL A 167 6.46 8.70 -2.09
C VAL A 167 7.15 9.46 -3.22
N PRO A 168 8.42 9.20 -3.60
CA PRO A 168 9.06 9.84 -4.74
C PRO A 168 8.30 9.62 -6.05
N TYR A 169 7.88 8.37 -6.32
CA TYR A 169 7.10 8.03 -7.51
C TYR A 169 5.77 8.81 -7.59
N LEU A 170 5.03 8.90 -6.48
CA LEU A 170 3.77 9.64 -6.45
C LEU A 170 3.99 11.16 -6.56
N LYS A 171 5.07 11.71 -6.02
CA LYS A 171 5.42 13.14 -6.15
C LYS A 171 5.64 13.56 -7.59
N GLU A 172 6.18 12.70 -8.44
CA GLU A 172 6.33 12.98 -9.88
C GLU A 172 4.97 13.09 -10.60
N LYS A 173 3.94 12.44 -10.06
CA LYS A 173 2.57 12.43 -10.62
C LYS A 173 1.65 13.45 -9.98
N THR A 174 2.00 13.98 -8.82
CA THR A 174 1.21 14.98 -8.09
C THR A 174 1.88 16.36 -8.21
N HIS A 175 1.16 17.34 -8.73
CA HIS A 175 1.66 18.72 -8.85
C HIS A 175 1.27 19.60 -7.65
N SER A 176 0.75 18.99 -6.57
CA SER A 176 0.27 19.71 -5.37
C SER A 176 1.00 19.23 -4.14
N THR A 177 1.36 20.17 -3.28
CA THR A 177 1.90 19.90 -1.94
C THR A 177 0.92 20.46 -0.92
N LEU A 178 0.46 19.63 0.01
CA LEU A 178 -0.36 20.08 1.13
C LEU A 178 0.56 20.47 2.30
N VAL A 179 0.46 21.73 2.72
CA VAL A 179 1.12 22.18 3.94
C VAL A 179 0.09 22.18 5.05
N SER A 180 0.29 21.38 6.10
CA SER A 180 -0.58 21.31 7.25
C SER A 180 0.08 21.97 8.46
N HIS A 181 -0.65 22.88 9.13
CA HIS A 181 -0.26 23.45 10.40
C HIS A 181 -1.30 23.08 11.46
N SER A 182 -0.84 22.54 12.59
CA SER A 182 -1.72 22.25 13.73
C SER A 182 -1.52 23.30 14.80
N ILE A 183 -2.61 23.90 15.25
CA ILE A 183 -2.63 24.84 16.38
C ILE A 183 -3.34 24.15 17.54
N HIS A 184 -2.63 23.95 18.64
CA HIS A 184 -3.22 23.41 19.87
C HIS A 184 -3.78 24.55 20.72
N ILE A 185 -5.07 24.50 20.98
CA ILE A 185 -5.78 25.48 21.81
C ILE A 185 -6.15 24.82 23.13
N PHE A 186 -5.83 25.46 24.25
CA PHE A 186 -6.11 24.97 25.59
C PHE A 186 -6.97 25.95 26.38
N GLY A 187 -7.91 25.43 27.17
CA GLY A 187 -8.73 26.25 28.10
C GLY A 187 -9.93 26.95 27.46
N LEU A 188 -10.19 26.73 26.16
CA LEU A 188 -11.37 27.25 25.46
C LEU A 188 -12.27 26.10 24.99
N GLY A 189 -13.59 26.30 25.02
CA GLY A 189 -14.54 25.35 24.49
C GLY A 189 -14.51 25.33 22.94
N GLU A 190 -14.73 24.17 22.33
CA GLU A 190 -14.70 23.96 20.87
C GLU A 190 -15.66 24.93 20.14
N SER A 191 -16.90 25.07 20.59
CA SER A 191 -17.90 25.99 20.01
C SER A 191 -17.49 27.45 20.02
N TYR A 192 -16.75 27.89 21.05
CA TYR A 192 -16.22 29.25 21.10
C TYR A 192 -15.09 29.44 20.09
N VAL A 193 -14.18 28.48 19.99
CA VAL A 193 -13.10 28.51 18.99
C VAL A 193 -13.68 28.53 17.57
N GLU A 194 -14.66 27.67 17.27
CA GLU A 194 -15.36 27.63 15.98
C GLU A 194 -15.99 29.00 15.66
N SER A 195 -16.69 29.63 16.64
CA SER A 195 -17.26 30.96 16.41
C SER A 195 -16.23 32.03 16.09
N CYS A 196 -15.01 31.93 16.65
CA CYS A 196 -13.92 32.86 16.37
C CYS A 196 -13.27 32.61 14.98
N LEU A 197 -13.36 31.39 14.46
CA LEU A 197 -12.75 30.98 13.20
C LEU A 197 -13.74 30.99 12.03
N HIS A 198 -15.01 31.26 12.28
CA HIS A 198 -16.09 31.20 11.29
C HIS A 198 -15.78 31.94 9.97
N ASP A 199 -15.14 33.11 10.09
CA ASP A 199 -14.81 33.97 8.94
C ASP A 199 -13.58 33.45 8.12
N PHE A 200 -12.89 32.41 8.64
CA PHE A 200 -11.74 31.77 8.00
C PHE A 200 -12.08 30.42 7.36
N MET A 201 -13.25 29.86 7.61
CA MET A 201 -13.77 28.61 7.06
C MET A 201 -14.74 28.88 5.93
#